data_dcb6d7f035286420e2fef16622243f99
#
_entry.id   dcb6d7f035286420e2fef16622243f99
#
_cell.length_a   1.000
_cell.length_b   1.000
_cell.length_c   1.000
_cell.angle_alpha   90.00
_cell.angle_beta   90.00
_cell.angle_gamma   90.00
#
_symmetry.space_group_name_H-M   'P 1'
#
loop_
_entity.id
_entity.type
_entity.pdbx_description
1 polymer ?
#
loop_
_entity_poly.entity_id
_entity_poly.type
_entity_poly.pdbx_seq_one_letter_code
_entity_poly.pdbx_strand_id
1 'polypeptide(L)'
;DETTDAYDARSAEVSTILGRKFTNTFLAGAGVGFRYGRVKQKTDDEHTIYHLAFLPLTASQDTREDLLNPTHGYNLTMSAAPYQDVEDGNLRFFRYLLSGSTYYNFNTGDKVVFAVRADFGQMIGVDHDEMPADLRFYAGGGGSVRGYAYQYAGPVKGDVPLGGLSSLTFSLELRFKITESIGLVPFLDGGTVFLDTVPNFGSQDLYYGTGLGLRYYTAIGPIRLDVATPINWREGVDSRYQIYVSIGQSF
;
A
#
# COMPACT_ATOMS: atom_id res chain seq x y z
N ASP A 1 -4.43 -18.85 1.32
CA ASP A 1 -4.91 -18.85 -0.08
C ASP A 1 -5.42 -17.44 -0.41
N GLU A 2 -5.01 -16.89 -1.53
CA GLU A 2 -5.42 -15.58 -2.04
C GLU A 2 -5.83 -15.71 -3.51
N THR A 3 -6.99 -15.18 -3.85
CA THR A 3 -7.50 -15.13 -5.23
C THR A 3 -7.82 -13.67 -5.55
N THR A 4 -7.17 -13.13 -6.57
CA THR A 4 -7.36 -11.77 -7.08
C THR A 4 -7.66 -11.81 -8.58
N ASP A 5 -7.88 -10.64 -9.19
CA ASP A 5 -7.99 -10.57 -10.65
C ASP A 5 -6.64 -10.75 -11.37
N ALA A 6 -5.52 -10.58 -10.67
CA ALA A 6 -4.16 -10.75 -11.20
C ALA A 6 -3.65 -12.19 -11.11
N TYR A 7 -3.95 -12.91 -10.02
CA TYR A 7 -3.40 -14.23 -9.73
C TYR A 7 -4.24 -15.03 -8.73
N ASP A 8 -3.98 -16.34 -8.71
CA ASP A 8 -4.37 -17.25 -7.63
C ASP A 8 -3.09 -17.74 -6.93
N ALA A 9 -2.98 -17.54 -5.62
CA ALA A 9 -1.79 -17.89 -4.86
C ALA A 9 -2.11 -18.72 -3.61
N ARG A 10 -1.21 -19.67 -3.33
CA ARG A 10 -1.10 -20.36 -2.04
C ARG A 10 0.27 -20.10 -1.48
N SER A 11 0.37 -19.39 -0.39
CA SER A 11 1.65 -19.08 0.22
C SER A 11 1.62 -19.32 1.73
N ALA A 12 2.79 -19.63 2.28
CA ALA A 12 3.04 -19.70 3.70
C ALA A 12 4.36 -18.99 4.01
N GLU A 13 4.33 -18.13 5.01
CA GLU A 13 5.49 -17.38 5.45
C GLU A 13 5.69 -17.54 6.94
N VAL A 14 6.93 -17.74 7.35
CA VAL A 14 7.37 -17.70 8.73
C VAL A 14 8.58 -16.78 8.83
N SER A 15 8.54 -15.85 9.78
CA SER A 15 9.66 -14.96 10.05
C SER A 15 9.78 -14.63 11.52
N THR A 16 11.00 -14.32 11.94
CA THR A 16 11.30 -13.85 13.29
C THR A 16 12.14 -12.60 13.18
N ILE A 17 11.70 -11.51 13.82
CA ILE A 17 12.39 -10.22 13.85
C ILE A 17 12.73 -9.89 15.29
N LEU A 18 14.01 -9.64 15.57
CA LEU A 18 14.46 -9.08 16.83
C LEU A 18 14.48 -7.56 16.72
N GLY A 19 13.53 -6.91 17.40
CA GLY A 19 13.41 -5.47 17.43
C GLY A 19 14.01 -4.86 18.71
N ARG A 20 14.62 -3.69 18.57
CA ARG A 20 15.09 -2.87 19.68
C ARG A 20 14.48 -1.49 19.62
N LYS A 21 13.91 -1.06 20.72
CA LYS A 21 13.44 0.30 20.92
C LYS A 21 14.63 1.17 21.35
N PHE A 22 15.08 2.07 20.49
CA PHE A 22 16.21 2.97 20.73
C PHE A 22 15.78 4.25 21.43
N THR A 23 14.59 4.74 21.10
CA THR A 23 13.95 5.87 21.79
C THR A 23 12.47 5.54 22.01
N ASN A 24 11.71 6.46 22.60
CA ASN A 24 10.26 6.28 22.79
C ASN A 24 9.49 6.21 21.45
N THR A 25 10.05 6.76 20.39
CA THR A 25 9.44 6.90 19.08
C THR A 25 10.14 6.10 17.98
N PHE A 26 11.38 5.61 18.22
CA PHE A 26 12.17 4.91 17.22
C PHE A 26 12.41 3.45 17.59
N LEU A 27 11.99 2.55 16.71
CA LEU A 27 12.18 1.11 16.74
C LEU A 27 12.94 0.67 15.50
N ALA A 28 13.92 -0.23 15.63
CA ALA A 28 14.51 -0.91 14.50
C ALA A 28 14.70 -2.40 14.81
N GLY A 29 14.70 -3.22 13.79
CA GLY A 29 14.81 -4.67 13.93
C GLY A 29 15.43 -5.33 12.72
N ALA A 30 15.95 -6.52 12.93
CA ALA A 30 16.47 -7.41 11.91
C ALA A 30 16.06 -8.85 12.20
N GLY A 31 15.93 -9.65 11.16
CA GLY A 31 15.44 -11.00 11.34
C GLY A 31 15.82 -11.97 10.24
N VAL A 32 15.19 -13.13 10.29
CA VAL A 32 15.27 -14.16 9.27
C VAL A 32 13.84 -14.62 8.94
N GLY A 33 13.61 -14.97 7.70
CA GLY A 33 12.33 -15.49 7.28
C GLY A 33 12.46 -16.48 6.14
N PHE A 34 11.40 -17.24 5.96
CA PHE A 34 11.22 -18.18 4.87
C PHE A 34 9.80 -18.07 4.35
N ARG A 35 9.66 -18.03 3.02
CA ARG A 35 8.37 -17.98 2.31
C ARG A 35 8.32 -19.05 1.24
N TYR A 36 7.30 -19.87 1.30
CA TYR A 36 6.90 -20.77 0.22
C TYR A 36 5.71 -20.18 -0.51
N GLY A 37 5.71 -20.26 -1.84
CA GLY A 37 4.56 -19.85 -2.64
C GLY A 37 4.38 -20.72 -3.86
N ARG A 38 3.10 -20.93 -4.20
CA ARG A 38 2.65 -21.48 -5.46
C ARG A 38 1.63 -20.53 -6.05
N VAL A 39 1.93 -19.99 -7.22
CA VAL A 39 1.18 -18.89 -7.86
C VAL A 39 0.78 -19.33 -9.26
N LYS A 40 -0.47 -19.06 -9.60
CA LYS A 40 -0.98 -19.14 -10.97
C LYS A 40 -1.27 -17.70 -11.42
N GLN A 41 -0.51 -17.21 -12.41
CA GLN A 41 -0.72 -15.89 -13.00
C GLN A 41 -1.87 -15.96 -14.00
N LYS A 42 -2.77 -14.95 -14.01
CA LYS A 42 -3.97 -14.98 -14.87
C LYS A 42 -3.75 -14.39 -16.27
N THR A 43 -2.59 -13.76 -16.52
CA THR A 43 -2.25 -13.19 -17.84
C THR A 43 -1.90 -14.24 -18.91
N ASP A 44 -1.35 -15.38 -18.50
CA ASP A 44 -0.77 -16.43 -19.38
C ASP A 44 -0.94 -17.85 -18.83
N ASP A 45 -1.69 -18.00 -17.71
CA ASP A 45 -1.88 -19.26 -16.99
C ASP A 45 -0.57 -19.92 -16.47
N GLU A 46 0.51 -19.14 -16.37
CA GLU A 46 1.78 -19.63 -15.87
C GLU A 46 1.72 -20.00 -14.38
N HIS A 47 2.37 -21.11 -14.04
CA HIS A 47 2.48 -21.61 -12.68
C HIS A 47 3.92 -21.48 -12.19
N THR A 48 4.11 -20.75 -11.12
CA THR A 48 5.42 -20.56 -10.47
C THR A 48 5.38 -21.13 -9.06
N ILE A 49 6.43 -21.86 -8.69
CA ILE A 49 6.69 -22.30 -7.30
C ILE A 49 8.02 -21.68 -6.88
N TYR A 50 8.09 -21.17 -5.66
CA TYR A 50 9.31 -20.57 -5.12
C TYR A 50 9.48 -20.88 -3.63
N HIS A 51 10.75 -20.96 -3.20
CA HIS A 51 11.18 -21.21 -1.83
C HIS A 51 12.17 -20.12 -1.39
N LEU A 52 11.68 -19.02 -0.86
CA LEU A 52 12.47 -17.82 -0.58
C LEU A 52 12.92 -17.77 0.87
N ALA A 53 14.24 -17.79 1.08
CA ALA A 53 14.83 -17.31 2.32
C ALA A 53 15.03 -15.79 2.22
N PHE A 54 14.80 -15.06 3.32
CA PHE A 54 14.98 -13.61 3.35
C PHE A 54 15.43 -13.09 4.71
N LEU A 55 16.06 -11.91 4.69
CA LEU A 55 16.57 -11.24 5.90
C LEU A 55 15.86 -9.90 6.06
N PRO A 56 14.73 -9.84 6.79
CA PRO A 56 13.98 -8.59 6.96
C PRO A 56 14.74 -7.62 7.88
N LEU A 57 14.86 -6.39 7.42
CA LEU A 57 15.30 -5.22 8.16
C LEU A 57 14.13 -4.26 8.28
N THR A 58 13.86 -3.77 9.46
CA THR A 58 12.76 -2.83 9.72
C THR A 58 13.24 -1.65 10.52
N ALA A 59 12.70 -0.47 10.21
CA ALA A 59 12.85 0.73 11.02
C ALA A 59 11.54 1.50 11.03
N SER A 60 11.16 2.02 12.20
CA SER A 60 9.95 2.80 12.36
C SER A 60 10.20 3.95 13.32
N GLN A 61 9.77 5.14 12.92
CA GLN A 61 9.69 6.31 13.78
C GLN A 61 8.25 6.79 13.83
N ASP A 62 7.64 6.73 15.01
CA ASP A 62 6.25 7.11 15.21
C ASP A 62 6.15 8.12 16.35
N THR A 63 5.67 9.31 16.01
CA THR A 63 5.48 10.44 16.93
C THR A 63 4.00 10.84 17.06
N ARG A 64 3.09 10.05 16.48
CA ARG A 64 1.65 10.29 16.54
C ARG A 64 1.16 10.14 17.99
N GLU A 65 0.26 11.01 18.40
CA GLU A 65 -0.37 10.96 19.74
C GLU A 65 -1.50 9.93 19.81
N ASP A 66 -2.17 9.69 18.69
CA ASP A 66 -3.25 8.70 18.53
C ASP A 66 -3.02 7.88 17.24
N LEU A 67 -3.08 6.57 17.35
CA LEU A 67 -2.83 5.66 16.22
C LEU A 67 -4.04 5.53 15.29
N LEU A 68 -5.26 5.75 15.80
CA LEU A 68 -6.50 5.56 15.06
C LEU A 68 -7.09 6.87 14.53
N ASN A 69 -6.75 7.99 15.16
CA ASN A 69 -7.22 9.32 14.76
C ASN A 69 -6.15 10.40 15.00
N PRO A 70 -4.97 10.29 14.36
CA PRO A 70 -3.88 11.23 14.57
C PRO A 70 -4.23 12.63 14.06
N THR A 71 -3.92 13.65 14.87
CA THR A 71 -4.08 15.07 14.55
C THR A 71 -2.75 15.80 14.47
N HIS A 72 -1.70 15.20 15.04
CA HIS A 72 -0.32 15.72 15.08
C HIS A 72 0.69 14.60 14.91
N GLY A 73 1.94 15.01 14.65
CA GLY A 73 3.07 14.11 14.57
C GLY A 73 3.24 13.51 13.16
N TYR A 74 4.08 12.51 13.10
CA TYR A 74 4.35 11.77 11.86
C TYR A 74 4.66 10.31 12.17
N ASN A 75 4.45 9.47 11.18
CA ASN A 75 4.94 8.10 11.14
C ASN A 75 5.83 7.93 9.90
N LEU A 76 7.00 7.35 10.09
CA LEU A 76 7.89 6.94 9.01
C LEU A 76 8.28 5.49 9.24
N THR A 77 8.00 4.63 8.27
CA THR A 77 8.36 3.21 8.31
C THR A 77 9.18 2.82 7.10
N MET A 78 10.19 2.00 7.34
CA MET A 78 11.01 1.40 6.31
C MET A 78 11.07 -0.11 6.53
N SER A 79 10.91 -0.87 5.46
CA SER A 79 11.13 -2.31 5.42
C SER A 79 12.02 -2.63 4.24
N ALA A 80 13.07 -3.41 4.46
CA ALA A 80 14.01 -3.81 3.42
C ALA A 80 14.42 -5.27 3.64
N ALA A 81 14.53 -6.07 2.57
CA ALA A 81 14.97 -7.44 2.67
C ALA A 81 15.62 -7.94 1.37
N PRO A 82 16.78 -8.58 1.42
CA PRO A 82 17.25 -9.46 0.37
C PRO A 82 16.46 -10.78 0.41
N TYR A 83 16.10 -11.28 -0.75
CA TYR A 83 15.44 -12.54 -0.99
C TYR A 83 16.31 -13.43 -1.87
N GLN A 84 16.35 -14.71 -1.57
CA GLN A 84 17.04 -15.72 -2.36
C GLN A 84 16.21 -16.99 -2.40
N ASP A 85 15.93 -17.49 -3.61
CA ASP A 85 15.38 -18.82 -3.78
C ASP A 85 16.44 -19.86 -3.38
N VAL A 86 16.04 -20.79 -2.50
CA VAL A 86 16.95 -21.80 -1.94
C VAL A 86 16.82 -23.17 -2.62
N GLU A 87 15.86 -23.36 -3.52
CA GLU A 87 15.70 -24.60 -4.26
C GLU A 87 16.45 -24.53 -5.58
N ASP A 88 16.07 -23.62 -6.47
CA ASP A 88 16.65 -23.48 -7.80
C ASP A 88 17.70 -22.38 -7.89
N GLY A 89 17.71 -21.45 -6.93
CA GLY A 89 18.66 -20.33 -6.87
C GLY A 89 18.43 -19.25 -7.93
N ASN A 90 17.40 -19.38 -8.77
CA ASN A 90 17.18 -18.50 -9.93
C ASN A 90 16.57 -17.17 -9.52
N LEU A 91 15.69 -17.14 -8.54
CA LEU A 91 15.03 -15.92 -8.08
C LEU A 91 15.83 -15.26 -6.96
N ARG A 92 16.44 -14.12 -7.27
CA ARG A 92 17.21 -13.32 -6.32
C ARG A 92 16.93 -11.84 -6.49
N PHE A 93 16.43 -11.19 -5.43
CA PHE A 93 16.11 -9.77 -5.48
C PHE A 93 16.24 -9.10 -4.10
N PHE A 94 16.31 -7.79 -4.12
CA PHE A 94 16.21 -6.95 -2.93
C PHE A 94 14.92 -6.15 -3.01
N ARG A 95 14.09 -6.24 -1.98
CA ARG A 95 12.83 -5.50 -1.87
C ARG A 95 12.91 -4.48 -0.74
N TYR A 96 12.47 -3.26 -0.99
CA TYR A 96 12.26 -2.29 0.06
C TYR A 96 10.95 -1.51 -0.11
N LEU A 97 10.46 -1.03 1.02
CA LEU A 97 9.25 -0.24 1.17
C LEU A 97 9.56 0.92 2.10
N LEU A 98 9.14 2.09 1.71
CA LEU A 98 9.17 3.30 2.52
C LEU A 98 7.75 3.86 2.58
N SER A 99 7.24 4.09 3.78
CA SER A 99 5.93 4.69 4.02
C SER A 99 6.07 5.84 4.99
N GLY A 100 5.48 6.98 4.67
CA GLY A 100 5.47 8.15 5.53
C GLY A 100 4.10 8.80 5.59
N SER A 101 3.69 9.23 6.78
CA SER A 101 2.50 10.04 6.98
C SER A 101 2.76 11.17 7.98
N THR A 102 2.07 12.29 7.78
CA THR A 102 2.16 13.45 8.69
C THR A 102 0.82 14.18 8.75
N TYR A 103 0.61 14.91 9.85
CA TYR A 103 -0.66 15.52 10.18
C TYR A 103 -0.42 16.95 10.64
N TYR A 104 -1.18 17.89 10.09
CA TYR A 104 -1.12 19.29 10.44
C TYR A 104 -2.49 19.78 10.94
N ASN A 105 -2.55 20.13 12.20
CA ASN A 105 -3.72 20.68 12.83
C ASN A 105 -3.71 22.22 12.71
N PHE A 106 -4.79 22.79 12.17
CA PHE A 106 -4.91 24.24 11.96
C PHE A 106 -5.25 25.04 13.25
N ASN A 107 -4.91 24.54 14.43
CA ASN A 107 -5.19 25.18 15.75
C ASN A 107 -6.68 25.44 16.00
N THR A 108 -7.54 24.59 15.46
CA THR A 108 -9.01 24.71 15.54
C THR A 108 -9.61 23.81 16.63
N GLY A 109 -8.79 23.35 17.61
CA GLY A 109 -9.21 22.35 18.61
C GLY A 109 -9.55 21.01 17.97
N ASP A 110 -8.66 20.53 17.11
CA ASP A 110 -8.76 19.27 16.33
C ASP A 110 -9.95 19.20 15.36
N LYS A 111 -10.53 20.35 15.04
CA LYS A 111 -11.67 20.40 14.12
C LYS A 111 -11.27 20.34 12.66
N VAL A 112 -10.05 20.79 12.33
CA VAL A 112 -9.54 20.77 10.95
C VAL A 112 -8.11 20.24 10.94
N VAL A 113 -7.91 19.08 10.32
CA VAL A 113 -6.61 18.43 10.20
C VAL A 113 -6.31 18.16 8.73
N PHE A 114 -5.15 18.58 8.25
CA PHE A 114 -4.60 18.19 6.97
C PHE A 114 -3.68 16.98 7.17
N ALA A 115 -3.97 15.88 6.50
CA ALA A 115 -3.21 14.65 6.58
C ALA A 115 -2.63 14.28 5.22
N VAL A 116 -1.36 13.88 5.22
CA VAL A 116 -0.62 13.48 4.02
C VAL A 116 0.03 12.13 4.27
N ARG A 117 -0.05 11.24 3.28
CA ARG A 117 0.67 9.96 3.24
C ARG A 117 1.36 9.81 1.88
N ALA A 118 2.53 9.20 1.88
CA ALA A 118 3.20 8.74 0.67
C ALA A 118 3.88 7.40 0.93
N ASP A 119 3.79 6.50 -0.05
CA ASP A 119 4.40 5.18 -0.02
C ASP A 119 5.22 4.99 -1.28
N PHE A 120 6.40 4.40 -1.11
CA PHE A 120 7.30 4.03 -2.19
C PHE A 120 7.78 2.60 -1.98
N GLY A 121 7.70 1.78 -3.03
CA GLY A 121 8.20 0.42 -3.05
C GLY A 121 9.09 0.18 -4.26
N GLN A 122 10.12 -0.66 -4.10
CA GLN A 122 11.01 -1.05 -5.19
C GLN A 122 11.57 -2.45 -4.98
N MET A 123 11.73 -3.19 -6.09
CA MET A 123 12.46 -4.45 -6.18
C MET A 123 13.63 -4.30 -7.15
N ILE A 124 14.80 -4.81 -6.77
CA ILE A 124 16.04 -4.67 -7.52
C ILE A 124 16.65 -6.07 -7.71
N GLY A 125 17.17 -6.33 -8.92
CA GLY A 125 17.91 -7.55 -9.22
C GLY A 125 17.06 -8.67 -9.83
N VAL A 126 15.89 -8.33 -10.38
CA VAL A 126 14.97 -9.25 -11.06
C VAL A 126 14.24 -8.50 -12.16
N ASP A 127 13.87 -9.19 -13.22
CA ASP A 127 13.01 -8.67 -14.27
C ASP A 127 11.52 -8.93 -13.95
N HIS A 128 10.64 -8.09 -14.52
CA HIS A 128 9.20 -8.17 -14.24
C HIS A 128 8.61 -9.55 -14.56
N ASP A 129 9.01 -10.15 -15.67
CA ASP A 129 8.48 -11.43 -16.13
C ASP A 129 8.97 -12.61 -15.27
N GLU A 130 10.13 -12.47 -14.61
CA GLU A 130 10.65 -13.46 -13.68
C GLU A 130 10.02 -13.35 -12.27
N MET A 131 9.44 -12.19 -11.93
CA MET A 131 8.86 -11.97 -10.62
C MET A 131 7.47 -12.61 -10.49
N PRO A 132 7.25 -13.56 -9.56
CA PRO A 132 5.93 -14.11 -9.27
C PRO A 132 4.89 -13.02 -9.00
N ALA A 133 3.69 -13.18 -9.57
CA ALA A 133 2.66 -12.13 -9.52
C ALA A 133 2.25 -11.73 -8.09
N ASP A 134 2.23 -12.67 -7.13
CA ASP A 134 1.89 -12.40 -5.73
C ASP A 134 2.96 -11.64 -4.95
N LEU A 135 4.16 -11.50 -5.51
CA LEU A 135 5.27 -10.73 -4.92
C LEU A 135 5.35 -9.30 -5.45
N ARG A 136 4.77 -9.04 -6.65
CA ARG A 136 4.79 -7.71 -7.29
C ARG A 136 4.08 -6.66 -6.45
N PHE A 137 4.37 -5.40 -6.73
CA PHE A 137 3.60 -4.28 -6.19
C PHE A 137 2.31 -4.09 -6.98
N TYR A 138 1.25 -3.73 -6.28
CA TYR A 138 -0.04 -3.35 -6.83
C TYR A 138 -0.53 -2.06 -6.18
N ALA A 139 -1.32 -1.27 -6.89
CA ALA A 139 -2.01 -0.10 -6.38
C ALA A 139 -3.49 -0.13 -6.79
N GLY A 140 -4.32 0.61 -6.07
CA GLY A 140 -5.78 0.61 -6.21
C GLY A 140 -6.47 -0.01 -5.00
N GLY A 141 -7.68 0.43 -4.73
CA GLY A 141 -8.46 0.04 -3.56
C GLY A 141 -8.31 0.98 -2.37
N GLY A 142 -9.00 0.68 -1.29
CA GLY A 142 -9.13 1.54 -0.10
C GLY A 142 -7.84 1.76 0.69
N GLY A 143 -6.79 0.99 0.44
CA GLY A 143 -5.50 1.07 1.13
C GLY A 143 -4.44 1.91 0.39
N SER A 144 -4.67 2.29 -0.88
CA SER A 144 -3.70 3.03 -1.69
C SER A 144 -4.35 4.13 -2.51
N VAL A 145 -4.95 3.83 -3.68
CA VAL A 145 -5.59 4.82 -4.57
C VAL A 145 -7.10 4.52 -4.62
N ARG A 146 -7.87 5.20 -3.77
CA ARG A 146 -9.33 5.10 -3.76
C ARG A 146 -9.93 5.61 -5.08
N GLY A 147 -11.04 5.01 -5.50
CA GLY A 147 -11.66 5.26 -6.80
C GLY A 147 -11.40 4.15 -7.80
N TYR A 148 -10.27 3.47 -7.70
CA TYR A 148 -9.96 2.27 -8.47
C TYR A 148 -10.28 1.00 -7.68
N ALA A 149 -10.64 -0.07 -8.39
CA ALA A 149 -10.77 -1.38 -7.80
C ALA A 149 -9.42 -1.88 -7.23
N TYR A 150 -9.47 -2.90 -6.38
CA TYR A 150 -8.26 -3.49 -5.81
C TYR A 150 -7.29 -3.95 -6.91
N GLN A 151 -6.03 -3.49 -6.86
CA GLN A 151 -4.95 -3.75 -7.82
C GLN A 151 -5.06 -3.02 -9.18
N TYR A 152 -6.08 -2.21 -9.45
CA TYR A 152 -6.32 -1.62 -10.78
C TYR A 152 -5.72 -0.23 -11.03
N ALA A 153 -5.09 0.42 -10.05
CA ALA A 153 -4.36 1.68 -10.28
C ALA A 153 -2.94 1.40 -10.80
N GLY A 154 -2.86 0.83 -12.00
CA GLY A 154 -1.61 0.43 -12.65
C GLY A 154 -1.83 -0.13 -14.05
N PRO A 155 -0.77 -0.70 -14.66
CA PRO A 155 -0.84 -1.32 -15.97
C PRO A 155 -1.71 -2.58 -15.94
N VAL A 156 -2.48 -2.79 -17.00
CA VAL A 156 -3.33 -3.97 -17.20
C VAL A 156 -3.05 -4.58 -18.58
N LYS A 157 -3.26 -5.89 -18.71
CA LYS A 157 -3.27 -6.61 -19.99
C LYS A 157 -4.68 -7.16 -20.22
N GLY A 158 -5.43 -6.52 -21.10
CA GLY A 158 -6.89 -6.69 -21.12
C GLY A 158 -7.51 -6.11 -19.86
N ASP A 159 -8.11 -6.96 -19.04
CA ASP A 159 -8.72 -6.66 -17.75
C ASP A 159 -7.92 -7.22 -16.54
N VAL A 160 -6.72 -7.78 -16.77
CA VAL A 160 -5.88 -8.39 -15.73
C VAL A 160 -4.79 -7.41 -15.28
N PRO A 161 -4.73 -7.04 -13.98
CA PRO A 161 -3.65 -6.21 -13.44
C PRO A 161 -2.29 -6.92 -13.53
N LEU A 162 -1.27 -6.22 -14.04
CA LEU A 162 0.07 -6.79 -14.20
C LEU A 162 0.92 -6.72 -12.94
N GLY A 163 0.65 -5.76 -12.06
CA GLY A 163 1.57 -5.41 -10.98
C GLY A 163 2.87 -4.79 -11.49
N GLY A 164 3.81 -4.52 -10.62
CA GLY A 164 5.07 -3.89 -11.01
C GLY A 164 6.22 -4.17 -10.06
N LEU A 165 7.44 -3.81 -10.50
CA LEU A 165 8.68 -3.90 -9.70
C LEU A 165 8.92 -2.67 -8.85
N SER A 166 8.25 -1.55 -9.14
CA SER A 166 8.23 -0.40 -8.26
C SER A 166 6.84 0.22 -8.17
N SER A 167 6.59 0.97 -7.10
CA SER A 167 5.31 1.61 -6.81
C SER A 167 5.51 2.96 -6.16
N LEU A 168 4.62 3.90 -6.49
CA LEU A 168 4.52 5.19 -5.82
C LEU A 168 3.04 5.49 -5.61
N THR A 169 2.63 5.71 -4.36
CA THR A 169 1.27 6.16 -4.03
C THR A 169 1.32 7.30 -3.03
N PHE A 170 0.32 8.17 -3.07
CA PHE A 170 0.13 9.22 -2.09
C PHE A 170 -1.35 9.48 -1.82
N SER A 171 -1.62 10.04 -0.65
CA SER A 171 -2.97 10.43 -0.23
C SER A 171 -2.93 11.76 0.50
N LEU A 172 -3.87 12.63 0.16
CA LEU A 172 -4.11 13.92 0.78
C LEU A 172 -5.53 13.92 1.33
N GLU A 173 -5.69 14.20 2.62
CA GLU A 173 -6.99 14.31 3.27
C GLU A 173 -7.12 15.65 3.99
N LEU A 174 -8.27 16.29 3.87
CA LEU A 174 -8.64 17.41 4.72
C LEU A 174 -9.79 16.95 5.61
N ARG A 175 -9.49 16.73 6.89
CA ARG A 175 -10.41 16.16 7.88
C ARG A 175 -11.12 17.27 8.63
N PHE A 176 -12.46 17.32 8.50
CA PHE A 176 -13.30 18.27 9.22
C PHE A 176 -14.13 17.53 10.28
N LYS A 177 -13.96 17.87 11.56
CA LYS A 177 -14.83 17.42 12.63
C LYS A 177 -16.02 18.40 12.75
N ILE A 178 -17.16 18.01 12.18
CA ILE A 178 -18.36 18.87 12.09
C ILE A 178 -19.10 18.93 13.42
N THR A 179 -19.25 17.75 14.07
CA THR A 179 -19.78 17.61 15.43
C THR A 179 -18.84 16.75 16.25
N GLU A 180 -19.13 16.52 17.54
CA GLU A 180 -18.33 15.61 18.37
C GLU A 180 -18.33 14.16 17.80
N SER A 181 -19.36 13.78 17.08
CA SER A 181 -19.54 12.41 16.56
C SER A 181 -19.42 12.29 15.05
N ILE A 182 -19.44 13.40 14.28
CA ILE A 182 -19.50 13.36 12.82
C ILE A 182 -18.37 14.21 12.22
N GLY A 183 -17.66 13.64 11.26
CA GLY A 183 -16.67 14.32 10.45
C GLY A 183 -16.87 14.10 8.97
N LEU A 184 -16.33 15.01 8.16
CA LEU A 184 -16.32 14.99 6.70
C LEU A 184 -14.87 15.10 6.21
N VAL A 185 -14.51 14.28 5.21
CA VAL A 185 -13.14 14.19 4.71
C VAL A 185 -13.13 14.18 3.19
N PRO A 186 -13.03 15.34 2.52
CA PRO A 186 -12.60 15.35 1.12
C PRO A 186 -11.15 14.84 1.01
N PHE A 187 -10.88 14.09 -0.06
CA PHE A 187 -9.56 13.52 -0.29
C PHE A 187 -9.18 13.46 -1.76
N LEU A 188 -7.89 13.39 -2.00
CA LEU A 188 -7.26 13.15 -3.28
C LEU A 188 -6.16 12.09 -3.08
N ASP A 189 -6.28 10.99 -3.77
CA ASP A 189 -5.26 9.95 -3.83
C ASP A 189 -4.62 9.94 -5.22
N GLY A 190 -3.37 9.53 -5.29
CA GLY A 190 -2.68 9.34 -6.55
C GLY A 190 -1.62 8.26 -6.46
N GLY A 191 -1.29 7.67 -7.60
CA GLY A 191 -0.21 6.68 -7.65
C GLY A 191 -0.32 5.73 -8.82
N THR A 192 0.66 4.86 -8.92
CA THR A 192 0.74 3.77 -9.89
C THR A 192 1.79 2.75 -9.47
N VAL A 193 1.86 1.65 -10.20
CA VAL A 193 2.99 0.73 -10.20
C VAL A 193 3.68 0.79 -11.56
N PHE A 194 4.99 0.60 -11.55
CA PHE A 194 5.83 0.60 -12.76
C PHE A 194 6.35 -0.81 -13.01
N LEU A 195 6.32 -1.25 -14.27
CA LEU A 195 6.87 -2.54 -14.67
C LEU A 195 8.38 -2.59 -14.41
N ASP A 196 9.05 -1.44 -14.57
CA ASP A 196 10.48 -1.27 -14.35
C ASP A 196 10.83 -1.14 -12.86
N THR A 197 12.05 -1.54 -12.51
CA THR A 197 12.64 -1.32 -11.18
C THR A 197 12.69 0.16 -10.80
N VAL A 198 13.06 1.03 -11.75
CA VAL A 198 13.09 2.48 -11.53
C VAL A 198 11.81 3.10 -12.07
N PRO A 199 11.09 3.92 -11.26
CA PRO A 199 9.89 4.61 -11.72
C PRO A 199 10.14 5.39 -13.01
N ASN A 200 9.39 5.06 -14.07
CA ASN A 200 9.48 5.70 -15.37
C ASN A 200 8.14 6.39 -15.69
N PHE A 201 8.05 7.66 -15.35
CA PHE A 201 6.85 8.48 -15.57
C PHE A 201 6.56 8.79 -17.05
N GLY A 202 7.49 8.45 -17.96
CA GLY A 202 7.28 8.54 -19.40
C GLY A 202 6.58 7.31 -20.00
N SER A 203 6.63 6.18 -19.30
CA SER A 203 6.05 4.91 -19.77
C SER A 203 4.78 4.48 -19.03
N GLN A 204 4.51 5.06 -17.86
CA GLN A 204 3.36 4.72 -17.03
C GLN A 204 2.64 5.97 -16.54
N ASP A 205 1.32 5.98 -16.68
CA ASP A 205 0.47 7.05 -16.19
C ASP A 205 0.31 6.98 -14.67
N LEU A 206 0.20 8.15 -14.05
CA LEU A 206 -0.29 8.25 -12.67
C LEU A 206 -1.82 8.23 -12.67
N TYR A 207 -2.37 7.39 -11.82
CA TYR A 207 -3.81 7.27 -11.62
C TYR A 207 -4.23 8.10 -10.40
N TYR A 208 -5.26 8.93 -10.58
CA TYR A 208 -5.78 9.82 -9.54
C TYR A 208 -7.22 9.45 -9.19
N GLY A 209 -7.52 9.41 -7.91
CA GLY A 209 -8.87 9.24 -7.42
C GLY A 209 -9.23 10.32 -6.40
N THR A 210 -10.47 10.76 -6.41
CA THR A 210 -10.98 11.76 -5.48
C THR A 210 -12.30 11.33 -4.89
N GLY A 211 -12.65 11.87 -3.74
CA GLY A 211 -13.90 11.50 -3.11
C GLY A 211 -14.20 12.24 -1.82
N LEU A 212 -15.24 11.75 -1.18
CA LEU A 212 -15.73 12.25 0.10
C LEU A 212 -15.88 11.11 1.09
N GLY A 213 -15.34 11.30 2.29
CA GLY A 213 -15.46 10.37 3.40
C GLY A 213 -16.33 10.93 4.52
N LEU A 214 -17.22 10.09 5.05
CA LEU A 214 -17.93 10.33 6.30
C LEU A 214 -17.22 9.62 7.43
N ARG A 215 -17.09 10.26 8.57
CA ARG A 215 -16.51 9.70 9.80
C ARG A 215 -17.55 9.74 10.90
N TYR A 216 -17.72 8.61 11.59
CA TYR A 216 -18.49 8.55 12.83
C TYR A 216 -17.54 8.18 13.97
N TYR A 217 -17.24 9.17 14.83
CA TYR A 217 -16.30 9.01 15.94
C TYR A 217 -16.89 8.18 17.06
N THR A 218 -16.24 7.10 17.42
CA THR A 218 -16.60 6.20 18.53
C THR A 218 -15.47 6.11 19.54
N ALA A 219 -15.71 5.50 20.70
CA ALA A 219 -14.71 5.29 21.74
C ALA A 219 -13.52 4.42 21.31
N ILE A 220 -13.69 3.60 20.24
CA ILE A 220 -12.65 2.70 19.71
C ILE A 220 -12.06 3.21 18.39
N GLY A 221 -12.28 4.47 18.04
CA GLY A 221 -11.86 5.11 16.79
C GLY A 221 -13.01 5.41 15.84
N PRO A 222 -12.75 6.18 14.78
CA PRO A 222 -13.79 6.54 13.81
C PRO A 222 -14.18 5.36 12.92
N ILE A 223 -15.49 5.20 12.69
CA ILE A 223 -16.00 4.38 11.59
C ILE A 223 -15.95 5.24 10.33
N ARG A 224 -15.37 4.71 9.25
CA ARG A 224 -15.14 5.39 7.99
C ARG A 224 -16.06 4.83 6.90
N LEU A 225 -16.71 5.72 6.15
CA LEU A 225 -17.39 5.43 4.90
C LEU A 225 -16.86 6.41 3.84
N ASP A 226 -16.15 5.91 2.84
CA ASP A 226 -15.62 6.71 1.74
C ASP A 226 -16.31 6.36 0.42
N VAL A 227 -16.67 7.38 -0.36
CA VAL A 227 -17.12 7.24 -1.74
C VAL A 227 -16.11 7.96 -2.62
N ALA A 228 -15.57 7.27 -3.60
CA ALA A 228 -14.50 7.75 -4.48
C ALA A 228 -14.81 7.48 -5.95
N THR A 229 -14.26 8.34 -6.82
CA THR A 229 -14.31 8.20 -8.28
C THR A 229 -12.90 8.33 -8.85
N PRO A 230 -12.54 7.55 -9.90
CA PRO A 230 -11.30 7.74 -10.63
C PRO A 230 -11.37 9.01 -11.46
N ILE A 231 -10.28 9.81 -11.46
CA ILE A 231 -10.15 11.00 -12.33
C ILE A 231 -9.73 10.56 -13.74
N ASN A 232 -8.77 9.63 -13.84
CA ASN A 232 -8.29 9.04 -15.09
C ASN A 232 -9.08 7.76 -15.40
N TRP A 233 -10.39 7.86 -15.53
CA TRP A 233 -11.26 6.69 -15.76
C TRP A 233 -10.99 6.01 -17.10
N ARG A 234 -10.85 4.68 -17.11
CA ARG A 234 -10.65 3.84 -18.29
C ARG A 234 -11.93 3.07 -18.63
N GLU A 235 -12.40 3.22 -19.85
CA GLU A 235 -13.59 2.52 -20.34
C GLU A 235 -13.36 1.01 -20.39
N GLY A 236 -14.32 0.24 -19.86
CA GLY A 236 -14.25 -1.21 -19.83
C GLY A 236 -13.35 -1.80 -18.72
N VAL A 237 -12.58 -0.97 -17.99
CA VAL A 237 -11.66 -1.39 -16.92
C VAL A 237 -12.13 -0.87 -15.57
N ASP A 238 -12.40 0.42 -15.46
CA ASP A 238 -12.67 1.06 -14.17
C ASP A 238 -14.16 1.26 -13.92
N SER A 239 -14.61 1.02 -12.70
CA SER A 239 -15.94 1.42 -12.24
C SER A 239 -16.00 2.94 -12.07
N ARG A 240 -17.20 3.53 -12.25
CA ARG A 240 -17.40 4.98 -12.08
C ARG A 240 -17.21 5.47 -10.66
N TYR A 241 -17.46 4.63 -9.67
CA TYR A 241 -17.28 4.93 -8.25
C TYR A 241 -16.98 3.66 -7.46
N GLN A 242 -16.36 3.84 -6.32
CA GLN A 242 -16.04 2.81 -5.34
C GLN A 242 -16.49 3.26 -3.95
N ILE A 243 -16.90 2.31 -3.11
CA ILE A 243 -17.32 2.56 -1.74
C ILE A 243 -16.44 1.73 -0.81
N TYR A 244 -15.95 2.35 0.25
CA TYR A 244 -15.10 1.70 1.25
C TYR A 244 -15.64 1.93 2.65
N VAL A 245 -15.66 0.86 3.45
CA VAL A 245 -16.05 0.91 4.87
C VAL A 245 -14.94 0.30 5.72
N SER A 246 -14.52 0.99 6.76
CA SER A 246 -13.51 0.48 7.71
C SER A 246 -13.56 1.20 9.05
N ILE A 247 -12.73 0.76 10.00
CA ILE A 247 -12.52 1.39 11.31
C ILE A 247 -11.14 2.06 11.30
N GLY A 248 -11.05 3.25 11.92
CA GLY A 248 -9.87 4.12 11.90
C GLY A 248 -9.90 5.12 10.77
N GLN A 249 -8.91 6.03 10.75
CA GLN A 249 -8.65 6.89 9.60
C GLN A 249 -8.00 6.07 8.46
N SER A 250 -7.81 6.70 7.31
CA SER A 250 -7.18 6.06 6.15
C SER A 250 -5.71 5.73 6.41
N PHE A 251 -5.04 6.56 7.23
CA PHE A 251 -3.64 6.43 7.66
C PHE A 251 -3.37 7.30 8.88
#